data_905e58c81284b79054d4dceef193bc37
#
_entry.id   905e58c81284b79054d4dceef193bc37
#
_cell.length_a   1.000
_cell.length_b   1.000
_cell.length_c   1.000
_cell.angle_alpha   90.00
_cell.angle_beta   90.00
_cell.angle_gamma   90.00
#
_symmetry.space_group_name_H-M   'P 1'
#
loop_
_entity.id
_entity.type
_entity.pdbx_description
1 polymer ?
#
loop_
_entity_poly.entity_id
_entity_poly.type
_entity_poly.pdbx_seq_one_letter_code
_entity_poly.pdbx_strand_id
1 'polypeptide(L)'
;AGEQGEPGTLGGYEIRKPIAEIVAQVPELKKYAQVETEQFSNIASAVITPEQWLQLSRRINAIFDKRSDISGVVVTHGTDRLEETAFFLHLTVKSEKPVVIVGAQRPPTGISPDGPINLLSAVRVAAAHDARSKGTLVVMDDRIISARDAQKRYARSGGFSAEEMGV
;
A
#
# COMPACT_ATOMS: atom_id res chain seq x y z
N ALA A 1 2.33 -0.99 -9.60
CA ALA A 1 1.59 -2.27 -9.69
C ALA A 1 2.23 -3.14 -10.78
N GLY A 2 2.41 -4.44 -10.47
CA GLY A 2 2.93 -5.41 -11.44
C GLY A 2 1.80 -5.98 -12.29
N GLU A 3 2.04 -6.14 -13.58
CA GLU A 3 1.18 -6.89 -14.48
C GLU A 3 1.83 -8.24 -14.79
N GLN A 4 1.03 -9.28 -14.96
CA GLN A 4 1.53 -10.57 -15.40
C GLN A 4 2.07 -10.40 -16.83
N GLY A 5 3.22 -11.00 -17.13
CA GLY A 5 3.71 -11.14 -18.50
C GLY A 5 2.70 -11.85 -19.41
N GLU A 6 3.06 -12.25 -20.59
CA GLU A 6 2.13 -12.82 -21.58
C GLU A 6 1.14 -13.83 -20.98
N PRO A 7 -0.15 -13.80 -21.38
CA PRO A 7 -1.16 -14.73 -20.90
C PRO A 7 -0.70 -16.19 -21.08
N GLY A 8 -0.74 -16.94 -19.96
CA GLY A 8 -0.37 -18.36 -19.96
C GLY A 8 1.12 -18.67 -19.75
N THR A 9 1.98 -17.68 -19.60
CA THR A 9 3.37 -17.89 -19.19
C THR A 9 3.54 -17.77 -17.69
N LEU A 10 4.46 -18.54 -17.11
CA LEU A 10 4.97 -18.36 -15.73
C LEU A 10 5.88 -17.13 -15.65
N GLY A 11 5.78 -16.21 -16.60
CA GLY A 11 6.52 -14.96 -16.64
C GLY A 11 6.25 -14.09 -15.43
N GLY A 12 7.28 -13.52 -14.85
CA GLY A 12 7.20 -12.66 -13.67
C GLY A 12 6.35 -11.41 -13.93
N TYR A 13 5.91 -10.77 -12.83
CA TYR A 13 5.19 -9.51 -12.92
C TYR A 13 6.10 -8.39 -13.45
N GLU A 14 5.66 -7.69 -14.49
CA GLU A 14 6.31 -6.48 -14.95
C GLU A 14 5.68 -5.23 -14.33
N ILE A 15 6.51 -4.31 -13.87
CA ILE A 15 6.05 -3.04 -13.31
C ILE A 15 5.87 -2.07 -14.47
N ARG A 16 4.61 -1.77 -14.84
CA ARG A 16 4.33 -0.97 -16.05
C ARG A 16 3.61 0.35 -15.77
N LYS A 17 2.79 0.45 -14.72
CA LYS A 17 1.88 1.59 -14.57
C LYS A 17 2.34 2.60 -13.51
N PRO A 18 2.46 3.90 -13.87
CA PRO A 18 2.60 4.98 -12.90
C PRO A 18 1.42 5.04 -11.93
N ILE A 19 1.66 5.56 -10.73
CA ILE A 19 0.61 5.68 -9.70
C ILE A 19 -0.59 6.50 -10.17
N ALA A 20 -0.37 7.56 -10.96
CA ALA A 20 -1.45 8.40 -11.48
C ALA A 20 -2.44 7.62 -12.37
N GLU A 21 -1.94 6.68 -13.18
CA GLU A 21 -2.79 5.81 -14.00
C GLU A 21 -3.57 4.81 -13.16
N ILE A 22 -2.96 4.28 -12.08
CA ILE A 22 -3.62 3.36 -11.16
C ILE A 22 -4.78 4.06 -10.45
N VAL A 23 -4.55 5.28 -9.96
CA VAL A 23 -5.58 6.11 -9.31
C VAL A 23 -6.70 6.47 -10.27
N ALA A 24 -6.37 6.79 -11.53
CA ALA A 24 -7.37 7.13 -12.55
C ALA A 24 -8.32 5.96 -12.89
N GLN A 25 -7.91 4.71 -12.65
CA GLN A 25 -8.75 3.53 -12.85
C GLN A 25 -9.78 3.31 -11.74
N VAL A 26 -9.73 4.09 -10.65
CA VAL A 26 -10.64 3.96 -9.50
C VAL A 26 -11.30 5.31 -9.21
N PRO A 27 -12.24 5.77 -10.07
CA PRO A 27 -12.89 7.08 -9.91
C PRO A 27 -13.68 7.22 -8.61
N GLU A 28 -14.07 6.11 -7.99
CA GLU A 28 -14.78 6.05 -6.71
C GLU A 28 -13.98 6.65 -5.55
N LEU A 29 -12.66 6.75 -5.66
CA LEU A 29 -11.81 7.38 -4.65
C LEU A 29 -12.26 8.80 -4.30
N LYS A 30 -12.74 9.55 -5.30
CA LYS A 30 -13.24 10.92 -5.13
C LYS A 30 -14.42 11.05 -4.16
N LYS A 31 -15.13 9.95 -3.88
CA LYS A 31 -16.22 9.93 -2.90
C LYS A 31 -15.71 9.99 -1.44
N TYR A 32 -14.46 9.63 -1.21
CA TYR A 32 -13.89 9.48 0.13
C TYR A 32 -12.78 10.48 0.42
N ALA A 33 -12.01 10.87 -0.59
CA ALA A 33 -10.89 11.80 -0.43
C ALA A 33 -10.54 12.51 -1.74
N GLN A 34 -9.96 13.70 -1.62
CA GLN A 34 -9.19 14.31 -2.70
C GLN A 34 -7.79 13.68 -2.67
N VAL A 35 -7.44 12.97 -3.73
CA VAL A 35 -6.19 12.20 -3.82
C VAL A 35 -5.17 12.98 -4.64
N GLU A 36 -4.03 13.26 -4.04
CA GLU A 36 -2.81 13.69 -4.72
C GLU A 36 -1.87 12.51 -4.91
N THR A 37 -1.15 12.45 -6.02
CA THR A 37 -0.26 11.33 -6.34
C THR A 37 1.19 11.77 -6.46
N GLU A 38 2.10 10.94 -5.95
CA GLU A 38 3.54 11.10 -6.10
C GLU A 38 4.16 9.75 -6.47
N GLN A 39 4.93 9.72 -7.56
CA GLN A 39 5.69 8.52 -7.93
C GLN A 39 7.03 8.54 -7.18
N PHE A 40 7.11 7.81 -6.08
CA PHE A 40 8.32 7.70 -5.28
C PHE A 40 9.39 6.85 -5.96
N SER A 41 9.01 5.68 -6.45
CA SER A 41 9.89 4.77 -7.20
C SER A 41 9.06 3.87 -8.12
N ASN A 42 9.73 3.19 -9.05
CA ASN A 42 9.11 2.19 -9.93
C ASN A 42 10.00 0.94 -9.99
N ILE A 43 10.10 0.23 -8.88
CA ILE A 43 10.93 -0.96 -8.71
C ILE A 43 10.09 -2.14 -8.21
N ALA A 44 10.59 -3.35 -8.44
CA ALA A 44 10.03 -4.54 -7.80
C ALA A 44 10.29 -4.48 -6.29
N SER A 45 9.29 -4.83 -5.48
CA SER A 45 9.43 -4.80 -4.02
C SER A 45 10.51 -5.75 -3.49
N ALA A 46 10.81 -6.81 -4.22
CA ALA A 46 11.86 -7.76 -3.87
C ALA A 46 13.27 -7.14 -3.79
N VAL A 47 13.49 -6.02 -4.51
CA VAL A 47 14.82 -5.36 -4.57
C VAL A 47 14.88 -4.02 -3.83
N ILE A 48 13.86 -3.67 -3.06
CA ILE A 48 13.88 -2.45 -2.24
C ILE A 48 15.00 -2.52 -1.21
N THR A 49 15.71 -1.40 -1.01
CA THR A 49 16.85 -1.33 -0.10
C THR A 49 16.52 -0.57 1.20
N PRO A 50 17.30 -0.75 2.28
CA PRO A 50 17.16 0.02 3.51
C PRO A 50 17.23 1.53 3.30
N GLU A 51 18.07 2.00 2.37
CA GLU A 51 18.19 3.41 2.01
C GLU A 51 16.89 3.94 1.41
N GLN A 52 16.22 3.16 0.57
CA GLN A 52 14.93 3.52 -0.01
C GLN A 52 13.83 3.55 1.05
N TRP A 53 13.82 2.63 2.00
CA TRP A 53 12.90 2.70 3.15
C TRP A 53 13.12 3.97 3.97
N LEU A 54 14.38 4.32 4.23
CA LEU A 54 14.72 5.54 4.97
C LEU A 54 14.27 6.80 4.21
N GLN A 55 14.48 6.83 2.88
CA GLN A 55 14.03 7.94 2.04
C GLN A 55 12.50 8.06 2.04
N LEU A 56 11.78 6.93 1.93
CA LEU A 56 10.32 6.91 1.98
C LEU A 56 9.80 7.41 3.33
N SER A 57 10.36 6.93 4.43
CA SER A 57 10.00 7.40 5.78
C SER A 57 10.23 8.89 5.95
N ARG A 58 11.39 9.40 5.54
CA ARG A 58 11.71 10.85 5.57
C ARG A 58 10.72 11.66 4.72
N ARG A 59 10.36 11.14 3.54
CA ARG A 59 9.39 11.81 2.67
C ARG A 59 8.01 11.90 3.31
N ILE A 60 7.52 10.80 3.91
CA ILE A 60 6.22 10.77 4.59
C ILE A 60 6.21 11.73 5.79
N ASN A 61 7.24 11.70 6.63
CA ASN A 61 7.36 12.63 7.75
C ASN A 61 7.34 14.10 7.27
N ALA A 62 8.10 14.42 6.21
CA ALA A 62 8.13 15.77 5.64
C ALA A 62 6.77 16.21 5.04
N ILE A 63 5.98 15.29 4.50
CA ILE A 63 4.61 15.56 4.05
C ILE A 63 3.75 15.95 5.26
N PHE A 64 3.74 15.15 6.29
CA PHE A 64 2.91 15.38 7.48
C PHE A 64 3.31 16.66 8.25
N ASP A 65 4.60 16.97 8.29
CA ASP A 65 5.11 18.20 8.93
C ASP A 65 4.71 19.47 8.17
N LYS A 66 4.69 19.41 6.83
CA LYS A 66 4.47 20.59 5.98
C LYS A 66 3.02 20.77 5.53
N ARG A 67 2.21 19.70 5.55
CA ARG A 67 0.86 19.66 4.99
C ARG A 67 -0.14 19.23 6.08
N SER A 68 -0.69 20.21 6.77
CA SER A 68 -1.73 19.98 7.77
C SER A 68 -3.04 19.47 7.16
N ASP A 69 -3.29 19.82 5.90
CA ASP A 69 -4.46 19.45 5.12
C ASP A 69 -4.48 17.96 4.68
N ILE A 70 -3.34 17.27 4.69
CA ILE A 70 -3.27 15.84 4.37
C ILE A 70 -3.78 15.02 5.56
N SER A 71 -4.79 14.18 5.33
CA SER A 71 -5.39 13.32 6.37
C SER A 71 -4.59 12.04 6.61
N GLY A 72 -3.97 11.47 5.57
CA GLY A 72 -3.18 10.26 5.63
C GLY A 72 -2.37 10.05 4.35
N VAL A 73 -1.50 9.05 4.36
CA VAL A 73 -0.70 8.65 3.19
C VAL A 73 -0.99 7.20 2.85
N VAL A 74 -1.22 6.93 1.56
CA VAL A 74 -1.33 5.57 1.03
C VAL A 74 -0.09 5.25 0.20
N VAL A 75 0.58 4.14 0.51
CA VAL A 75 1.74 3.63 -0.22
C VAL A 75 1.32 2.39 -1.00
N THR A 76 1.29 2.49 -2.33
CA THR A 76 1.10 1.30 -3.18
C THR A 76 2.41 0.54 -3.31
N HIS A 77 2.40 -0.75 -3.05
CA HIS A 77 3.61 -1.54 -2.91
C HIS A 77 3.44 -2.93 -3.54
N GLY A 78 4.53 -3.50 -4.04
CA GLY A 78 4.56 -4.92 -4.40
C GLY A 78 4.56 -5.79 -3.14
N THR A 79 4.05 -7.02 -3.24
CA THR A 79 3.77 -7.83 -2.04
C THR A 79 4.96 -8.60 -1.47
N ASP A 80 6.13 -8.63 -2.13
CA ASP A 80 7.26 -9.47 -1.67
C ASP A 80 7.93 -8.94 -0.40
N ARG A 81 8.05 -7.61 -0.28
CA ARG A 81 8.58 -6.96 0.93
C ARG A 81 7.62 -5.92 1.50
N LEU A 82 6.32 -6.17 1.37
CA LEU A 82 5.30 -5.26 1.85
C LEU A 82 5.30 -5.20 3.37
N GLU A 83 5.37 -6.34 4.03
CA GLU A 83 5.35 -6.43 5.49
C GLU A 83 6.55 -5.76 6.13
N GLU A 84 7.77 -5.92 5.58
CA GLU A 84 8.97 -5.28 6.10
C GLU A 84 8.91 -3.76 5.89
N THR A 85 8.44 -3.31 4.73
CA THR A 85 8.23 -1.87 4.47
C THR A 85 7.19 -1.30 5.44
N ALA A 86 6.10 -2.03 5.68
CA ALA A 86 5.05 -1.61 6.61
C ALA A 86 5.60 -1.47 8.04
N PHE A 87 6.34 -2.47 8.50
CA PHE A 87 6.94 -2.45 9.83
C PHE A 87 8.00 -1.35 9.98
N PHE A 88 8.84 -1.16 8.97
CA PHE A 88 9.82 -0.08 8.96
C PHE A 88 9.14 1.31 9.10
N LEU A 89 8.09 1.56 8.33
CA LEU A 89 7.35 2.82 8.41
C LEU A 89 6.63 2.96 9.76
N HIS A 90 6.11 1.87 10.32
CA HIS A 90 5.50 1.87 11.65
C HIS A 90 6.46 2.35 12.74
N LEU A 91 7.73 1.97 12.64
CA LEU A 91 8.77 2.36 13.61
C LEU A 91 9.34 3.76 13.38
N THR A 92 9.23 4.32 12.17
CA THR A 92 10.00 5.51 11.78
C THR A 92 9.16 6.72 11.40
N VAL A 93 7.87 6.55 11.12
CA VAL A 93 6.97 7.69 10.88
C VAL A 93 6.49 8.26 12.22
N LYS A 94 6.70 9.57 12.40
CA LYS A 94 6.43 10.30 13.65
C LYS A 94 5.16 11.14 13.52
N SER A 95 4.05 10.51 13.21
CA SER A 95 2.77 11.22 13.04
C SER A 95 1.63 10.38 13.56
N GLU A 96 0.60 11.02 14.09
CA GLU A 96 -0.66 10.38 14.42
C GLU A 96 -1.53 10.12 13.17
N LYS A 97 -1.21 10.76 12.05
CA LYS A 97 -1.93 10.54 10.79
C LYS A 97 -1.59 9.16 10.25
N PRO A 98 -2.58 8.41 9.72
CA PRO A 98 -2.35 7.05 9.27
C PRO A 98 -1.46 6.99 8.04
N VAL A 99 -0.58 5.98 8.02
CA VAL A 99 0.09 5.49 6.83
C VAL A 99 -0.52 4.14 6.50
N VAL A 100 -1.01 3.99 5.28
CA VAL A 100 -1.63 2.75 4.82
C VAL A 100 -0.81 2.17 3.69
N ILE A 101 -0.34 0.93 3.83
CA ILE A 101 0.31 0.20 2.75
C ILE A 101 -0.69 -0.75 2.11
N VAL A 102 -0.68 -0.77 0.77
CA VAL A 102 -1.59 -1.59 -0.02
C VAL A 102 -0.86 -2.22 -1.21
N GLY A 103 -1.24 -3.44 -1.53
CA GLY A 103 -0.76 -4.17 -2.69
C GLY A 103 -1.89 -4.89 -3.41
N ALA A 104 -1.52 -5.77 -4.33
CA ALA A 104 -2.44 -6.66 -5.03
C ALA A 104 -1.80 -8.04 -5.18
N GLN A 105 -2.59 -9.08 -5.02
CA GLN A 105 -2.15 -10.47 -5.21
C GLN A 105 -2.74 -11.09 -6.48
N ARG A 106 -3.71 -10.44 -7.12
CA ARG A 106 -4.21 -10.79 -8.44
C ARG A 106 -3.77 -9.71 -9.44
N PRO A 107 -3.13 -10.10 -10.55
CA PRO A 107 -2.65 -9.13 -11.54
C PRO A 107 -3.82 -8.38 -12.20
N PRO A 108 -3.60 -7.14 -12.67
CA PRO A 108 -4.63 -6.36 -13.36
C PRO A 108 -5.16 -7.02 -14.64
N THR A 109 -4.36 -7.91 -15.25
CA THR A 109 -4.69 -8.67 -16.46
C THR A 109 -5.40 -10.00 -16.15
N GLY A 110 -5.52 -10.35 -14.88
CA GLY A 110 -6.19 -11.59 -14.45
C GLY A 110 -7.72 -11.44 -14.34
N ILE A 111 -8.38 -12.57 -14.10
CA ILE A 111 -9.80 -12.58 -13.76
C ILE A 111 -9.97 -12.05 -12.33
N SER A 112 -10.81 -11.03 -12.16
CA SER A 112 -11.11 -10.43 -10.85
C SER A 112 -9.86 -9.85 -10.14
N PRO A 113 -9.20 -8.82 -10.69
CA PRO A 113 -8.06 -8.18 -10.05
C PRO A 113 -8.48 -7.52 -8.73
N ASP A 114 -7.62 -7.65 -7.70
CA ASP A 114 -7.91 -7.12 -6.36
C ASP A 114 -7.32 -5.72 -6.10
N GLY A 115 -6.42 -5.25 -6.99
CA GLY A 115 -5.76 -3.96 -6.83
C GLY A 115 -6.72 -2.77 -6.67
N PRO A 116 -7.74 -2.61 -7.55
CA PRO A 116 -8.69 -1.49 -7.46
C PRO A 116 -9.45 -1.44 -6.15
N ILE A 117 -10.00 -2.56 -5.68
CA ILE A 117 -10.76 -2.61 -4.42
C ILE A 117 -9.85 -2.43 -3.20
N ASN A 118 -8.65 -3.01 -3.22
CA ASN A 118 -7.67 -2.81 -2.15
C ASN A 118 -7.27 -1.32 -2.06
N LEU A 119 -7.02 -0.65 -3.20
CA LEU A 119 -6.70 0.78 -3.22
C LEU A 119 -7.85 1.62 -2.68
N LEU A 120 -9.10 1.33 -3.08
CA LEU A 120 -10.27 2.03 -2.58
C LEU A 120 -10.38 1.88 -1.06
N SER A 121 -10.22 0.66 -0.55
CA SER A 121 -10.25 0.37 0.89
C SER A 121 -9.11 1.08 1.63
N ALA A 122 -7.91 1.10 1.07
CA ALA A 122 -6.76 1.80 1.65
C ALA A 122 -6.98 3.32 1.77
N VAL A 123 -7.54 3.96 0.73
CA VAL A 123 -7.87 5.40 0.77
C VAL A 123 -8.97 5.69 1.79
N ARG A 124 -10.00 4.83 1.89
CA ARG A 124 -11.05 4.97 2.92
C ARG A 124 -10.47 4.92 4.33
N VAL A 125 -9.56 3.98 4.59
CA VAL A 125 -8.88 3.85 5.89
C VAL A 125 -7.98 5.06 6.15
N ALA A 126 -7.18 5.50 5.17
CA ALA A 126 -6.31 6.66 5.32
C ALA A 126 -7.07 7.98 5.55
N ALA A 127 -8.32 8.08 5.08
CA ALA A 127 -9.19 9.23 5.30
C ALA A 127 -10.00 9.14 6.61
N ALA A 128 -10.06 7.96 7.24
CA ALA A 128 -10.87 7.75 8.44
C ALA A 128 -10.22 8.34 9.68
N HIS A 129 -11.00 9.07 10.49
CA HIS A 129 -10.54 9.63 11.76
C HIS A 129 -10.06 8.53 12.72
N ASP A 130 -10.75 7.39 12.76
CA ASP A 130 -10.47 6.28 13.68
C ASP A 130 -9.18 5.52 13.35
N ALA A 131 -8.60 5.77 12.17
CA ALA A 131 -7.28 5.23 11.79
C ALA A 131 -6.11 6.05 12.37
N ARG A 132 -6.37 7.23 12.96
CA ARG A 132 -5.32 8.04 13.61
C ARG A 132 -4.76 7.31 14.82
N SER A 133 -3.48 7.55 15.08
CA SER A 133 -2.73 6.95 16.21
C SER A 133 -2.64 5.42 16.19
N LYS A 134 -3.04 4.78 15.05
CA LYS A 134 -2.88 3.33 14.85
C LYS A 134 -1.52 2.95 14.23
N GLY A 135 -0.71 3.95 13.89
CA GLY A 135 0.56 3.73 13.20
C GLY A 135 0.36 3.36 11.74
N THR A 136 1.26 2.53 11.20
CA THR A 136 1.14 2.03 9.83
C THR A 136 0.23 0.81 9.78
N LEU A 137 -0.67 0.81 8.81
CA LEU A 137 -1.65 -0.27 8.57
C LEU A 137 -1.42 -0.90 7.20
N VAL A 138 -1.63 -2.20 7.09
CA VAL A 138 -1.72 -2.93 5.82
C VAL A 138 -3.18 -3.17 5.51
N VAL A 139 -3.64 -2.74 4.32
CA VAL A 139 -5.02 -2.92 3.89
C VAL A 139 -5.04 -3.75 2.62
N MET A 140 -5.47 -4.98 2.75
CA MET A 140 -5.59 -5.96 1.66
C MET A 140 -6.68 -6.99 1.97
N ASP A 141 -7.32 -7.52 0.93
CA ASP A 141 -8.29 -8.62 1.04
C ASP A 141 -9.41 -8.32 2.07
N ASP A 142 -9.98 -7.11 2.03
CA ASP A 142 -11.02 -6.60 2.95
C ASP A 142 -10.62 -6.61 4.44
N ARG A 143 -9.31 -6.62 4.72
CA ARG A 143 -8.76 -6.60 6.07
C ARG A 143 -7.94 -5.36 6.32
N ILE A 144 -7.97 -4.88 7.56
CA ILE A 144 -7.09 -3.86 8.09
C ILE A 144 -6.18 -4.57 9.11
N ILE A 145 -4.89 -4.60 8.86
CA ILE A 145 -3.91 -5.33 9.66
C ILE A 145 -2.87 -4.34 10.19
N SER A 146 -2.55 -4.42 11.47
CA SER A 146 -1.41 -3.66 12.02
C SER A 146 -0.12 -4.06 11.31
N ALA A 147 0.69 -3.08 10.92
CA ALA A 147 1.99 -3.35 10.31
C ALA A 147 2.92 -4.17 11.21
N ARG A 148 2.72 -4.10 12.54
CA ARG A 148 3.49 -4.88 13.51
C ARG A 148 3.24 -6.38 13.39
N ASP A 149 2.02 -6.75 12.97
CA ASP A 149 1.57 -8.14 13.00
C ASP A 149 1.34 -8.71 11.59
N ALA A 150 1.42 -7.86 10.56
CA ALA A 150 1.18 -8.25 9.17
C ALA A 150 2.24 -9.22 8.68
N GLN A 151 1.81 -10.34 8.11
CA GLN A 151 2.69 -11.36 7.52
C GLN A 151 2.11 -11.88 6.21
N LYS A 152 2.96 -12.03 5.20
CA LYS A 152 2.63 -12.70 3.95
C LYS A 152 2.81 -14.21 4.11
N ARG A 153 1.73 -14.94 4.31
CA ARG A 153 1.75 -16.39 4.49
C ARG A 153 1.88 -17.15 3.17
N TYR A 154 1.28 -16.63 2.11
CA TYR A 154 1.36 -17.18 0.75
C TYR A 154 1.05 -16.11 -0.30
N ALA A 155 1.45 -16.39 -1.56
CA ALA A 155 1.36 -15.44 -2.66
C ALA A 155 0.02 -15.49 -3.41
N ARG A 156 -1.11 -15.51 -2.70
CA ARG A 156 -2.46 -15.51 -3.26
C ARG A 156 -3.38 -14.64 -2.43
N SER A 157 -4.56 -14.31 -2.95
CA SER A 157 -5.59 -13.56 -2.22
C SER A 157 -5.85 -14.17 -0.85
N GLY A 158 -5.93 -13.34 0.19
CA GLY A 158 -6.00 -13.77 1.58
C GLY A 158 -4.65 -14.17 2.19
N GLY A 159 -3.55 -14.00 1.47
CA GLY A 159 -2.21 -14.38 1.93
C GLY A 159 -1.61 -13.49 3.01
N PHE A 160 -2.18 -12.30 3.24
CA PHE A 160 -1.78 -11.45 4.36
C PHE A 160 -2.69 -11.66 5.57
N SER A 161 -2.09 -11.91 6.72
CA SER A 161 -2.82 -12.11 7.97
C SER A 161 -2.00 -11.64 9.17
N ALA A 162 -2.71 -11.36 10.27
CA ALA A 162 -2.18 -11.32 11.63
C ALA A 162 -2.89 -12.46 12.39
N GLU A 163 -2.17 -13.47 12.82
CA GLU A 163 -2.81 -14.69 13.33
C GLU A 163 -3.47 -14.53 14.70
N GLU A 164 -3.01 -13.61 15.54
CA GLU A 164 -3.43 -13.56 16.94
C GLU A 164 -3.85 -12.18 17.45
N MET A 165 -3.64 -11.12 16.69
CA MET A 165 -3.89 -9.76 17.17
C MET A 165 -4.63 -8.97 16.08
N GLY A 166 -5.92 -8.81 16.27
CA GLY A 166 -6.69 -7.82 15.51
C GLY A 166 -6.20 -6.38 15.78
N VAL A 167 -6.59 -5.44 14.94
CA VAL A 167 -6.36 -4.01 15.16
C VAL A 167 -7.30 -3.48 16.21
#